data_552da550fbe7b9af61656015e01ca469
#
_entry.id   552da550fbe7b9af61656015e01ca469
#
_cell.length_a   1.000
_cell.length_b   1.000
_cell.length_c   1.000
_cell.angle_alpha   90.00
_cell.angle_beta   90.00
_cell.angle_gamma   90.00
#
_symmetry.space_group_name_H-M   'P 1'
#
loop_
_entity.id
_entity.type
_entity.pdbx_description
1 polymer ?
#
loop_
_entity_poly.entity_id
_entity_poly.type
_entity_poly.pdbx_seq_one_letter_code
_entity_poly.pdbx_strand_id
1 'polypeptide(L)'
;SSAASDVYKRQLIAQIENALTVLGSQEEFDKKYPDATRRDPLTLAVGDGNHSLATAKACWEELKKTLTPEQAENHPARWCLAEVCNVHSPAIEIEPIHRVLFNVDCATVLLSLITWSDANMAGCCFGGNKKQPFTLAGPHMANVLSFEDPTEPLTVGTIDDFISDYIERHPEAKVDYVHDEPAVRALCKQGAVAFLMPPFAKSDLFRGVVMGGVLPRKTFSMGHAEEKRYYIECRKITE
;
A
#
# COMPACT_ATOMS: atom_id res chain seq x y z
N SER A 1 -9.48 -44.40 0.20
CA SER A 1 -9.38 -43.11 0.85
C SER A 1 -8.58 -42.08 0.03
N SER A 2 -7.49 -42.48 -0.63
CA SER A 2 -6.71 -41.57 -1.48
C SER A 2 -7.50 -41.04 -2.69
N ALA A 3 -8.23 -41.89 -3.39
CA ALA A 3 -9.02 -41.49 -4.57
C ALA A 3 -10.12 -40.48 -4.23
N ALA A 4 -10.82 -40.64 -3.10
CA ALA A 4 -11.83 -39.68 -2.65
C ALA A 4 -11.21 -38.32 -2.25
N SER A 5 -10.04 -38.35 -1.60
CA SER A 5 -9.26 -37.14 -1.29
C SER A 5 -8.81 -36.41 -2.56
N ASP A 6 -8.36 -37.13 -3.57
CA ASP A 6 -7.92 -36.54 -4.84
C ASP A 6 -9.09 -35.95 -5.64
N VAL A 7 -10.26 -36.59 -5.63
CA VAL A 7 -11.48 -36.05 -6.25
C VAL A 7 -11.91 -34.75 -5.54
N TYR A 8 -11.95 -34.76 -4.22
CA TYR A 8 -12.31 -33.57 -3.44
C TYR A 8 -11.34 -32.41 -3.69
N LYS A 9 -10.05 -32.69 -3.73
CA LYS A 9 -9.00 -31.71 -4.03
C LYS A 9 -9.16 -31.09 -5.41
N ARG A 10 -9.43 -31.91 -6.43
CA ARG A 10 -9.71 -31.41 -7.80
C ARG A 10 -10.98 -30.54 -7.86
N GLN A 11 -12.02 -30.91 -7.13
CA GLN A 11 -13.24 -30.11 -7.06
C GLN A 11 -12.98 -28.74 -6.41
N LEU A 12 -12.21 -28.66 -5.34
CA LEU A 12 -11.82 -27.40 -4.71
C LEU A 12 -10.99 -26.52 -5.65
N ILE A 13 -10.02 -27.10 -6.34
CA ILE A 13 -9.21 -26.39 -7.33
C ILE A 13 -10.10 -25.79 -8.40
N ALA A 14 -11.00 -26.58 -8.99
CA ALA A 14 -11.92 -26.11 -10.02
C ALA A 14 -12.85 -24.98 -9.52
N GLN A 15 -13.30 -25.06 -8.28
CA GLN A 15 -14.11 -23.99 -7.65
C GLN A 15 -13.30 -22.70 -7.50
N ILE A 16 -12.04 -22.78 -7.08
CA ILE A 16 -11.15 -21.62 -6.95
C ILE A 16 -10.87 -21.00 -8.33
N GLU A 17 -10.54 -21.82 -9.32
CA GLU A 17 -10.29 -21.37 -10.69
C GLU A 17 -11.52 -20.67 -11.28
N ASN A 18 -12.71 -21.24 -11.08
CA ASN A 18 -13.96 -20.62 -11.53
C ASN A 18 -14.23 -19.29 -10.81
N ALA A 19 -14.01 -19.22 -9.49
CA ALA A 19 -14.18 -18.00 -8.71
C ALA A 19 -13.23 -16.88 -9.19
N LEU A 20 -11.95 -17.22 -9.44
CA LEU A 20 -10.97 -16.27 -9.98
C LEU A 20 -11.34 -15.81 -11.40
N THR A 21 -11.86 -16.71 -12.23
CA THR A 21 -12.35 -16.38 -13.58
C THR A 21 -13.51 -15.39 -13.53
N VAL A 22 -14.48 -15.63 -12.64
CA VAL A 22 -15.62 -14.70 -12.45
C VAL A 22 -15.14 -13.35 -11.93
N LEU A 23 -14.30 -13.32 -10.90
CA LEU A 23 -13.73 -12.08 -10.35
C LEU A 23 -12.91 -11.29 -11.37
N GLY A 24 -12.26 -11.98 -12.31
CA GLY A 24 -11.49 -11.35 -13.39
C GLY A 24 -12.32 -11.01 -14.64
N SER A 25 -13.65 -11.23 -14.61
CA SER A 25 -14.49 -10.90 -15.74
C SER A 25 -14.74 -9.40 -15.90
N GLN A 26 -14.90 -8.94 -17.13
CA GLN A 26 -15.23 -7.54 -17.40
C GLN A 26 -16.59 -7.16 -16.81
N GLU A 27 -17.54 -8.07 -16.83
CA GLU A 27 -18.88 -7.86 -16.27
C GLU A 27 -18.85 -7.54 -14.77
N GLU A 28 -18.14 -8.33 -13.96
CA GLU A 28 -18.01 -8.08 -12.52
C GLU A 28 -17.17 -6.83 -12.24
N PHE A 29 -16.17 -6.55 -13.04
CA PHE A 29 -15.37 -5.34 -12.93
C PHE A 29 -16.21 -4.09 -13.18
N ASP A 30 -16.94 -4.01 -14.28
CA ASP A 30 -17.77 -2.85 -14.66
C ASP A 30 -18.92 -2.62 -13.65
N LYS A 31 -19.49 -3.70 -13.13
CA LYS A 31 -20.52 -3.63 -12.09
C LYS A 31 -19.97 -3.06 -10.78
N LYS A 32 -18.76 -3.43 -10.40
CA LYS A 32 -18.12 -3.00 -9.15
C LYS A 32 -17.53 -1.59 -9.23
N TYR A 33 -17.03 -1.19 -10.41
CA TYR A 33 -16.34 0.06 -10.65
C TYR A 33 -16.91 0.81 -11.88
N PRO A 34 -18.18 1.23 -11.86
CA PRO A 34 -18.83 1.84 -13.02
C PRO A 34 -18.16 3.15 -13.47
N ASP A 35 -17.49 3.85 -12.55
CA ASP A 35 -16.80 5.10 -12.80
C ASP A 35 -15.30 4.92 -13.13
N ALA A 36 -14.81 3.67 -13.27
CA ALA A 36 -13.41 3.42 -13.51
C ALA A 36 -12.98 3.92 -14.90
N THR A 37 -11.90 4.69 -14.94
CA THR A 37 -11.28 5.11 -16.20
C THR A 37 -10.51 3.97 -16.86
N ARG A 38 -9.95 3.07 -16.05
CA ARG A 38 -9.31 1.83 -16.50
C ARG A 38 -10.37 0.83 -16.93
N ARG A 39 -10.12 0.18 -18.06
CA ARG A 39 -11.06 -0.82 -18.63
C ARG A 39 -10.68 -2.27 -18.37
N ASP A 40 -9.45 -2.52 -17.97
CA ASP A 40 -9.00 -3.89 -17.70
C ASP A 40 -9.43 -4.34 -16.30
N PRO A 41 -9.98 -5.55 -16.15
CA PRO A 41 -10.32 -6.12 -14.85
C PRO A 41 -9.09 -6.24 -13.96
N LEU A 42 -9.25 -5.88 -12.67
CA LEU A 42 -8.25 -6.08 -11.64
C LEU A 42 -8.68 -7.21 -10.71
N THR A 43 -8.11 -8.40 -10.90
CA THR A 43 -8.45 -9.59 -10.10
C THR A 43 -7.59 -9.71 -8.85
N LEU A 44 -6.28 -9.46 -8.98
CA LEU A 44 -5.28 -9.62 -7.92
C LEU A 44 -4.46 -8.35 -7.79
N ALA A 45 -4.10 -8.04 -6.55
CA ALA A 45 -3.17 -6.97 -6.23
C ALA A 45 -2.04 -7.51 -5.34
N VAL A 46 -0.81 -7.06 -5.58
CA VAL A 46 0.33 -7.44 -4.74
C VAL A 46 0.31 -6.58 -3.48
N GLY A 47 0.00 -7.19 -2.34
CA GLY A 47 -0.08 -6.52 -1.04
C GLY A 47 1.24 -6.53 -0.27
N ASP A 48 2.07 -7.58 -0.44
CA ASP A 48 3.40 -7.72 0.18
C ASP A 48 4.37 -8.41 -0.79
N GLY A 49 5.67 -8.26 -0.54
CA GLY A 49 6.71 -8.87 -1.37
C GLY A 49 6.95 -8.15 -2.71
N ASN A 50 6.52 -6.91 -2.89
CA ASN A 50 6.63 -6.16 -4.14
C ASN A 50 8.07 -6.10 -4.68
N HIS A 51 9.05 -5.84 -3.81
CA HIS A 51 10.46 -5.80 -4.19
C HIS A 51 10.99 -7.19 -4.58
N SER A 52 10.60 -8.23 -3.85
CA SER A 52 11.00 -9.61 -4.15
C SER A 52 10.44 -10.07 -5.49
N LEU A 53 9.18 -9.78 -5.78
CA LEU A 53 8.55 -10.10 -7.06
C LEU A 53 9.16 -9.31 -8.21
N ALA A 54 9.45 -8.03 -8.02
CA ALA A 54 10.13 -7.19 -9.02
C ALA A 54 11.53 -7.72 -9.33
N THR A 55 12.30 -8.12 -8.31
CA THR A 55 13.63 -8.71 -8.46
C THR A 55 13.55 -10.06 -9.18
N ALA A 56 12.64 -10.94 -8.77
CA ALA A 56 12.43 -12.24 -9.43
C ALA A 56 12.07 -12.07 -10.91
N LYS A 57 11.21 -11.11 -11.24
CA LYS A 57 10.88 -10.76 -12.63
C LYS A 57 12.10 -10.28 -13.39
N ALA A 58 12.88 -9.37 -12.82
CA ALA A 58 14.11 -8.86 -13.48
C ALA A 58 15.11 -10.00 -13.75
N CYS A 59 15.36 -10.87 -12.77
CA CYS A 59 16.22 -12.04 -12.94
C CYS A 59 15.69 -12.98 -14.03
N TRP A 60 14.39 -13.21 -14.08
CA TRP A 60 13.76 -14.02 -15.13
C TRP A 60 13.96 -13.40 -16.52
N GLU A 61 13.72 -12.10 -16.69
CA GLU A 61 13.87 -11.43 -17.99
C GLU A 61 15.32 -11.47 -18.50
N GLU A 62 16.30 -11.45 -17.61
CA GLU A 62 17.72 -11.64 -18.01
C GLU A 62 17.99 -13.10 -18.39
N LEU A 63 17.58 -14.05 -17.57
CA LEU A 63 17.77 -15.48 -17.85
C LEU A 63 17.10 -15.91 -19.15
N LYS A 64 15.89 -15.44 -19.40
CA LYS A 64 15.09 -15.73 -20.60
C LYS A 64 15.82 -15.40 -21.91
N LYS A 65 16.68 -14.37 -21.91
CA LYS A 65 17.47 -14.00 -23.10
C LYS A 65 18.47 -15.08 -23.52
N THR A 66 18.84 -15.98 -22.62
CA THR A 66 19.81 -17.07 -22.86
C THR A 66 19.13 -18.39 -23.23
N LEU A 67 17.80 -18.46 -23.20
CA LEU A 67 17.02 -19.68 -23.42
C LEU A 67 16.34 -19.69 -24.79
N THR A 68 16.13 -20.90 -25.32
CA THR A 68 15.22 -21.06 -26.46
C THR A 68 13.76 -20.82 -26.03
N PRO A 69 12.84 -20.50 -26.96
CA PRO A 69 11.42 -20.32 -26.62
C PRO A 69 10.83 -21.53 -25.87
N GLU A 70 11.16 -22.74 -26.26
CA GLU A 70 10.69 -23.96 -25.64
C GLU A 70 11.26 -24.14 -24.20
N GLN A 71 12.55 -23.87 -24.01
CA GLN A 71 13.17 -23.87 -22.70
C GLN A 71 12.56 -22.81 -21.78
N ALA A 72 12.33 -21.61 -22.31
CA ALA A 72 11.72 -20.51 -21.54
C ALA A 72 10.29 -20.82 -21.11
N GLU A 73 9.50 -21.52 -21.93
CA GLU A 73 8.13 -21.89 -21.59
C GLU A 73 8.04 -22.80 -20.36
N ASN A 74 8.97 -23.75 -20.25
CA ASN A 74 8.96 -24.77 -19.20
C ASN A 74 9.91 -24.49 -18.05
N HIS A 75 10.69 -23.41 -18.10
CA HIS A 75 11.72 -23.14 -17.10
C HIS A 75 11.11 -22.81 -15.75
N PRO A 76 11.60 -23.44 -14.64
CA PRO A 76 11.04 -23.23 -13.30
C PRO A 76 11.15 -21.79 -12.80
N ALA A 77 12.17 -21.03 -13.17
CA ALA A 77 12.32 -19.62 -12.78
C ALA A 77 11.29 -18.66 -13.40
N ARG A 78 10.52 -19.12 -14.40
CA ARG A 78 9.37 -18.38 -14.97
C ARG A 78 8.27 -18.10 -13.95
N TRP A 79 8.19 -18.91 -12.92
CA TRP A 79 7.08 -18.92 -11.95
C TRP A 79 7.56 -18.51 -10.57
N CYS A 80 6.77 -17.75 -9.86
CA CYS A 80 6.98 -17.41 -8.47
C CYS A 80 5.89 -18.06 -7.61
N LEU A 81 6.29 -18.63 -6.46
CA LEU A 81 5.32 -19.09 -5.46
C LEU A 81 4.68 -17.87 -4.82
N ALA A 82 3.36 -17.81 -4.80
CA ALA A 82 2.59 -16.72 -4.21
C ALA A 82 1.41 -17.28 -3.42
N GLU A 83 1.10 -16.65 -2.30
CA GLU A 83 -0.10 -16.90 -1.53
C GLU A 83 -1.18 -15.89 -1.95
N VAL A 84 -2.38 -16.39 -2.22
CA VAL A 84 -3.54 -15.56 -2.55
C VAL A 84 -4.46 -15.50 -1.33
N CYS A 85 -4.59 -14.31 -0.76
CA CYS A 85 -5.39 -14.06 0.43
C CYS A 85 -6.62 -13.21 0.11
N ASN A 86 -7.73 -13.47 0.80
CA ASN A 86 -8.87 -12.56 0.79
C ASN A 86 -8.60 -11.37 1.73
N VAL A 87 -8.35 -10.19 1.18
CA VAL A 87 -8.06 -8.97 1.96
C VAL A 87 -9.19 -8.62 2.94
N HIS A 88 -10.44 -9.02 2.65
CA HIS A 88 -11.59 -8.80 3.54
C HIS A 88 -11.67 -9.80 4.70
N SER A 89 -10.77 -10.79 4.76
CA SER A 89 -10.67 -11.69 5.92
C SER A 89 -10.47 -10.88 7.21
N PRO A 90 -11.21 -11.19 8.29
CA PRO A 90 -11.01 -10.52 9.58
C PRO A 90 -9.60 -10.75 10.17
N ALA A 91 -8.91 -11.80 9.73
CA ALA A 91 -7.54 -12.11 10.14
C ALA A 91 -6.47 -11.18 9.53
N ILE A 92 -6.82 -10.41 8.49
CA ILE A 92 -5.90 -9.45 7.90
C ILE A 92 -6.24 -8.07 8.47
N GLU A 93 -5.35 -7.50 9.24
CA GLU A 93 -5.45 -6.12 9.73
C GLU A 93 -4.63 -5.20 8.83
N ILE A 94 -5.21 -4.04 8.53
CA ILE A 94 -4.54 -2.98 7.75
C ILE A 94 -4.41 -1.77 8.65
N GLU A 95 -3.17 -1.38 8.93
CA GLU A 95 -2.86 -0.22 9.73
C GLU A 95 -2.23 0.88 8.88
N PRO A 96 -2.61 2.15 9.08
CA PRO A 96 -1.98 3.26 8.39
C PRO A 96 -0.51 3.38 8.83
N ILE A 97 0.35 3.77 7.91
CA ILE A 97 1.73 4.11 8.24
C ILE A 97 1.81 5.63 8.40
N HIS A 98 2.24 6.08 9.56
CA HIS A 98 2.41 7.49 9.90
C HIS A 98 3.76 8.02 9.44
N ARG A 99 3.86 9.32 9.21
CA ARG A 99 5.10 10.01 8.84
C ARG A 99 5.61 10.77 10.03
N VAL A 100 6.86 10.55 10.41
CA VAL A 100 7.51 11.18 11.58
C VAL A 100 8.71 11.98 11.10
N LEU A 101 8.71 13.26 11.37
CA LEU A 101 9.80 14.19 11.06
C LEU A 101 10.66 14.44 12.29
N PHE A 102 11.97 14.36 12.10
CA PHE A 102 12.98 14.66 13.10
C PHE A 102 13.78 15.88 12.70
N ASN A 103 14.39 16.54 13.69
CA ASN A 103 15.19 17.77 13.54
C ASN A 103 14.36 18.92 12.96
N VAL A 104 13.11 19.03 13.38
CA VAL A 104 12.17 20.06 12.92
C VAL A 104 11.44 20.69 14.09
N ASP A 105 10.98 21.92 13.90
CA ASP A 105 10.09 22.59 14.83
C ASP A 105 8.64 22.48 14.38
N CYS A 106 7.75 22.15 15.31
CA CYS A 106 6.36 21.86 15.00
C CYS A 106 5.60 23.08 14.45
N ALA A 107 5.87 24.27 14.96
CA ALA A 107 5.24 25.50 14.47
C ALA A 107 5.71 25.83 13.05
N THR A 108 6.99 25.61 12.77
CA THR A 108 7.58 25.79 11.45
C THR A 108 6.99 24.81 10.45
N VAL A 109 6.84 23.53 10.82
CA VAL A 109 6.19 22.50 9.95
C VAL A 109 4.75 22.89 9.66
N LEU A 110 3.97 23.29 10.67
CA LEU A 110 2.57 23.70 10.49
C LEU A 110 2.44 24.91 9.57
N LEU A 111 3.25 25.96 9.77
CA LEU A 111 3.23 27.15 8.92
C LEU A 111 3.63 26.83 7.48
N SER A 112 4.65 26.00 7.30
CA SER A 112 5.10 25.54 5.99
C SER A 112 4.02 24.73 5.29
N LEU A 113 3.31 23.84 6.01
CA LEU A 113 2.20 23.05 5.48
C LEU A 113 1.04 23.93 4.98
N ILE A 114 0.64 24.93 5.77
CA ILE A 114 -0.41 25.87 5.38
C ILE A 114 0.02 26.64 4.13
N THR A 115 1.20 27.23 4.14
CA THR A 115 1.72 27.98 3.00
C THR A 115 1.84 27.13 1.73
N TRP A 116 2.33 25.89 1.88
CA TRP A 116 2.45 24.96 0.77
C TRP A 116 1.09 24.55 0.21
N SER A 117 0.11 24.27 1.08
CA SER A 117 -1.23 23.88 0.67
C SER A 117 -1.99 25.03 -0.02
N ASP A 118 -1.82 26.26 0.44
CA ASP A 118 -2.40 27.45 -0.21
C ASP A 118 -1.80 27.69 -1.60
N ALA A 119 -0.55 27.33 -1.82
CA ALA A 119 0.14 27.49 -3.09
C ALA A 119 -0.17 26.36 -4.11
N ASN A 120 -0.47 25.14 -3.64
CA ASN A 120 -0.62 23.97 -4.49
C ASN A 120 -2.06 23.44 -4.63
N MET A 121 -2.95 23.86 -3.73
CA MET A 121 -4.36 23.44 -3.71
C MET A 121 -5.24 24.53 -3.07
N ALA A 122 -6.49 24.20 -2.70
CA ALA A 122 -7.40 25.15 -2.04
C ALA A 122 -7.08 25.43 -0.55
N GLY A 123 -6.02 24.82 -0.01
CA GLY A 123 -5.54 25.08 1.35
C GLY A 123 -5.71 23.92 2.32
N CYS A 124 -5.27 24.15 3.55
CA CYS A 124 -5.39 23.24 4.68
C CYS A 124 -6.13 23.93 5.83
N CYS A 125 -7.17 23.29 6.34
CA CYS A 125 -8.03 23.84 7.39
C CYS A 125 -7.88 23.05 8.68
N PHE A 126 -8.07 23.74 9.82
CA PHE A 126 -8.27 23.06 11.09
C PHE A 126 -9.62 22.33 11.13
N GLY A 127 -9.64 21.14 11.73
CA GLY A 127 -10.77 20.23 11.79
C GLY A 127 -10.76 19.17 10.68
N GLY A 128 -11.41 18.05 10.92
CA GLY A 128 -11.45 16.88 10.02
C GLY A 128 -12.67 16.84 9.10
N ASN A 129 -13.28 17.99 8.81
CA ASN A 129 -14.58 18.10 8.11
C ASN A 129 -14.47 18.35 6.61
N LYS A 130 -13.26 18.42 6.08
CA LYS A 130 -12.97 18.52 4.64
C LYS A 130 -12.43 17.21 4.11
N LYS A 131 -11.92 17.20 2.87
CA LYS A 131 -11.28 16.04 2.27
C LYS A 131 -9.97 15.70 2.99
N GLN A 132 -9.58 14.45 2.96
CA GLN A 132 -8.28 13.96 3.45
C GLN A 132 -7.90 14.46 4.86
N PRO A 133 -8.66 14.06 5.91
CA PRO A 133 -8.32 14.41 7.28
C PRO A 133 -7.04 13.70 7.74
N PHE A 134 -6.28 14.36 8.62
CA PHE A 134 -5.10 13.81 9.30
C PHE A 134 -4.87 14.56 10.62
N THR A 135 -3.97 14.05 11.46
CA THR A 135 -3.56 14.78 12.67
C THR A 135 -2.10 15.16 12.57
N LEU A 136 -1.78 16.44 12.74
CA LEU A 136 -0.43 16.92 12.96
C LEU A 136 -0.17 16.93 14.48
N ALA A 137 0.78 16.12 14.92
CA ALA A 137 1.16 15.98 16.33
C ALA A 137 2.62 16.42 16.54
N GLY A 138 2.86 17.07 17.65
CA GLY A 138 4.18 17.49 18.11
C GLY A 138 4.31 17.35 19.64
N PRO A 139 5.38 17.87 20.26
CA PRO A 139 5.65 17.71 21.69
C PRO A 139 4.50 18.17 22.60
N HIS A 140 3.82 19.24 22.21
CA HIS A 140 2.82 19.92 23.03
C HIS A 140 1.50 20.18 22.32
N MET A 141 1.32 19.62 21.10
CA MET A 141 0.12 19.84 20.33
C MET A 141 -0.28 18.58 19.53
N ALA A 142 -1.56 18.48 19.30
CA ALA A 142 -2.12 17.55 18.33
C ALA A 142 -3.36 18.20 17.72
N ASN A 143 -3.27 18.58 16.46
CA ASN A 143 -4.35 19.25 15.74
C ASN A 143 -4.85 18.37 14.62
N VAL A 144 -6.16 18.20 14.57
CA VAL A 144 -6.82 17.59 13.39
C VAL A 144 -6.89 18.66 12.32
N LEU A 145 -6.39 18.31 11.15
CA LEU A 145 -6.36 19.13 9.95
C LEU A 145 -7.02 18.37 8.80
N SER A 146 -7.40 19.07 7.75
CA SER A 146 -7.87 18.46 6.51
C SER A 146 -7.55 19.33 5.31
N PHE A 147 -7.29 18.73 4.15
CA PHE A 147 -7.11 19.46 2.90
C PHE A 147 -8.47 19.76 2.27
N GLU A 148 -8.58 20.90 1.62
CA GLU A 148 -9.84 21.35 1.02
C GLU A 148 -10.06 20.76 -0.36
N ASP A 149 -9.09 20.87 -1.25
CA ASP A 149 -9.16 20.32 -2.61
C ASP A 149 -7.81 19.68 -3.02
N PRO A 150 -7.46 18.54 -2.42
CA PRO A 150 -6.17 17.90 -2.65
C PRO A 150 -6.04 17.39 -4.08
N THR A 151 -4.83 17.46 -4.62
CA THR A 151 -4.48 16.98 -5.96
C THR A 151 -4.27 15.47 -6.00
N GLU A 152 -3.81 14.89 -4.89
CA GLU A 152 -3.61 13.46 -4.76
C GLU A 152 -4.88 12.73 -4.30
N PRO A 153 -5.14 11.49 -4.76
CA PRO A 153 -6.33 10.75 -4.39
C PRO A 153 -6.37 10.30 -2.91
N LEU A 154 -5.21 10.22 -2.24
CA LEU A 154 -5.08 9.78 -0.86
C LEU A 154 -4.33 10.80 0.00
N THR A 155 -4.75 10.94 1.27
CA THR A 155 -4.08 11.79 2.27
C THR A 155 -2.56 11.54 2.33
N VAL A 156 -2.16 10.27 2.25
CA VAL A 156 -0.76 9.86 2.29
C VAL A 156 0.05 10.43 1.13
N GLY A 157 -0.51 10.47 -0.07
CA GLY A 157 0.15 11.06 -1.25
C GLY A 157 0.37 12.56 -1.07
N THR A 158 -0.69 13.29 -0.70
CA THR A 158 -0.61 14.73 -0.44
C THR A 158 0.41 15.09 0.64
N ILE A 159 0.46 14.31 1.72
CA ILE A 159 1.44 14.51 2.80
C ILE A 159 2.87 14.17 2.34
N ASP A 160 3.06 13.12 1.55
CA ASP A 160 4.38 12.75 1.03
C ASP A 160 4.91 13.81 0.06
N ASP A 161 4.06 14.44 -0.76
CA ASP A 161 4.43 15.56 -1.63
C ASP A 161 4.87 16.78 -0.81
N PHE A 162 4.10 17.13 0.23
CA PHE A 162 4.50 18.18 1.16
C PHE A 162 5.85 17.87 1.84
N ILE A 163 6.03 16.66 2.37
CA ILE A 163 7.26 16.26 3.06
C ILE A 163 8.46 16.32 2.11
N SER A 164 8.28 15.91 0.88
CA SER A 164 9.34 15.96 -0.15
C SER A 164 9.78 17.40 -0.41
N ASP A 165 8.84 18.30 -0.64
CA ASP A 165 9.10 19.74 -0.81
C ASP A 165 9.69 20.37 0.47
N TYR A 166 9.23 19.96 1.65
CA TYR A 166 9.74 20.45 2.92
C TYR A 166 11.21 20.07 3.13
N ILE A 167 11.58 18.80 2.90
CA ILE A 167 12.95 18.30 3.08
C ILE A 167 13.92 18.95 2.08
N GLU A 168 13.50 19.23 0.85
CA GLU A 168 14.33 19.96 -0.11
C GLU A 168 14.76 21.35 0.41
N ARG A 169 13.88 22.02 1.14
CA ARG A 169 14.13 23.33 1.75
C ARG A 169 14.77 23.27 3.13
N HIS A 170 14.69 22.12 3.80
CA HIS A 170 15.19 21.84 5.15
C HIS A 170 16.02 20.55 5.17
N PRO A 171 17.27 20.56 4.65
CA PRO A 171 18.09 19.36 4.50
C PRO A 171 18.47 18.66 5.82
N GLU A 172 18.33 19.35 6.97
CA GLU A 172 18.50 18.79 8.31
C GLU A 172 17.33 17.88 8.73
N ALA A 173 16.15 18.08 8.14
CA ALA A 173 14.97 17.29 8.43
C ALA A 173 15.13 15.85 7.94
N LYS A 174 14.64 14.92 8.74
CA LYS A 174 14.62 13.48 8.38
C LYS A 174 13.21 12.96 8.55
N VAL A 175 12.78 12.08 7.65
CA VAL A 175 11.50 11.40 7.73
C VAL A 175 11.69 9.93 8.06
N ASP A 176 10.85 9.39 8.94
CA ASP A 176 10.69 7.96 9.18
C ASP A 176 9.21 7.57 9.11
N TYR A 177 8.95 6.28 9.00
CA TYR A 177 7.65 5.70 8.74
C TYR A 177 7.32 4.69 9.82
N VAL A 178 6.29 4.98 10.62
CA VAL A 178 5.94 4.19 11.80
C VAL A 178 4.45 3.82 11.74
N HIS A 179 4.10 2.56 11.94
CA HIS A 179 2.72 2.08 11.91
C HIS A 179 2.02 2.03 13.28
N ASP A 180 2.79 2.10 14.38
CA ASP A 180 2.25 2.08 15.74
C ASP A 180 2.03 3.52 16.27
N GLU A 181 0.78 3.96 16.39
CA GLU A 181 0.45 5.31 16.86
C GLU A 181 0.97 5.61 18.28
N PRO A 182 0.89 4.70 19.27
CA PRO A 182 1.54 4.88 20.57
C PRO A 182 3.04 5.18 20.47
N ALA A 183 3.77 4.46 19.63
CA ALA A 183 5.20 4.71 19.39
C ALA A 183 5.43 6.10 18.76
N VAL A 184 4.62 6.48 17.78
CA VAL A 184 4.67 7.81 17.16
C VAL A 184 4.46 8.91 18.20
N ARG A 185 3.46 8.76 19.06
CA ARG A 185 3.19 9.73 20.14
C ARG A 185 4.33 9.81 21.17
N ALA A 186 5.02 8.70 21.44
CA ALA A 186 6.21 8.69 22.27
C ALA A 186 7.36 9.48 21.61
N LEU A 187 7.58 9.34 20.31
CA LEU A 187 8.55 10.12 19.55
C LEU A 187 8.21 11.62 19.53
N CYS A 188 6.93 11.98 19.40
CA CYS A 188 6.50 13.37 19.50
C CYS A 188 6.86 14.00 20.85
N LYS A 189 6.68 13.27 21.95
CA LYS A 189 7.10 13.74 23.29
C LYS A 189 8.61 13.98 23.40
N GLN A 190 9.41 13.37 22.54
CA GLN A 190 10.87 13.54 22.47
C GLN A 190 11.29 14.62 21.47
N GLY A 191 10.34 15.36 20.89
CA GLY A 191 10.63 16.47 19.98
C GLY A 191 10.37 16.20 18.50
N ALA A 192 9.90 15.01 18.13
CA ALA A 192 9.51 14.75 16.75
C ALA A 192 8.15 15.40 16.41
N VAL A 193 7.92 15.60 15.13
CA VAL A 193 6.63 16.04 14.56
C VAL A 193 6.09 14.95 13.67
N ALA A 194 4.82 14.60 13.83
CA ALA A 194 4.23 13.48 13.10
C ALA A 194 2.92 13.87 12.40
N PHE A 195 2.74 13.30 11.22
CA PHE A 195 1.48 13.23 10.50
C PHE A 195 0.84 11.87 10.78
N LEU A 196 -0.20 11.86 11.61
CA LEU A 196 -0.98 10.65 11.87
C LEU A 196 -2.00 10.50 10.76
N MET A 197 -1.83 9.45 9.96
CA MET A 197 -2.71 9.13 8.84
C MET A 197 -4.06 8.56 9.34
N PRO A 198 -5.16 8.84 8.64
CA PRO A 198 -6.45 8.24 8.94
C PRO A 198 -6.41 6.72 8.73
N PRO A 199 -7.31 5.98 9.41
CA PRO A 199 -7.49 4.55 9.12
C PRO A 199 -7.77 4.31 7.64
N PHE A 200 -7.15 3.28 7.09
CA PHE A 200 -7.35 2.87 5.71
C PHE A 200 -8.37 1.72 5.64
N ALA A 201 -9.50 1.95 4.97
CA ALA A 201 -10.51 0.91 4.85
C ALA A 201 -10.12 -0.13 3.80
N LYS A 202 -10.28 -1.42 4.12
CA LYS A 202 -10.01 -2.53 3.18
C LYS A 202 -10.83 -2.43 1.89
N SER A 203 -12.05 -1.90 1.98
CA SER A 203 -12.94 -1.64 0.83
C SER A 203 -12.33 -0.67 -0.17
N ASP A 204 -11.47 0.23 0.31
CA ASP A 204 -10.91 1.30 -0.52
C ASP A 204 -9.61 0.88 -1.23
N LEU A 205 -9.01 -0.26 -0.82
CA LEU A 205 -7.75 -0.74 -1.39
C LEU A 205 -7.84 -0.95 -2.91
N PHE A 206 -8.74 -1.82 -3.34
CA PHE A 206 -8.91 -2.11 -4.77
C PHE A 206 -9.45 -0.90 -5.53
N ARG A 207 -10.42 -0.18 -4.94
CA ARG A 207 -10.94 1.04 -5.54
C ARG A 207 -9.83 2.09 -5.71
N GLY A 208 -8.99 2.27 -4.71
CA GLY A 208 -7.84 3.18 -4.78
C GLY A 208 -6.89 2.83 -5.92
N VAL A 209 -6.57 1.54 -6.09
CA VAL A 209 -5.70 1.08 -7.19
C VAL A 209 -6.38 1.24 -8.55
N VAL A 210 -7.67 0.92 -8.66
CA VAL A 210 -8.45 1.03 -9.92
C VAL A 210 -8.57 2.49 -10.37
N MET A 211 -8.84 3.40 -9.43
CA MET A 211 -9.09 4.81 -9.73
C MET A 211 -7.80 5.65 -9.78
N GLY A 212 -6.83 5.37 -8.91
CA GLY A 212 -5.62 6.16 -8.73
C GLY A 212 -4.32 5.49 -9.20
N GLY A 213 -4.37 4.22 -9.62
CA GLY A 213 -3.16 3.48 -9.98
C GLY A 213 -2.43 2.87 -8.77
N VAL A 214 -1.11 2.77 -8.87
CA VAL A 214 -0.29 2.21 -7.79
C VAL A 214 -0.36 3.11 -6.56
N LEU A 215 -0.67 2.54 -5.40
CA LEU A 215 -0.72 3.28 -4.14
C LEU A 215 0.67 3.83 -3.77
N PRO A 216 0.74 4.99 -3.11
CA PRO A 216 2.00 5.52 -2.60
C PRO A 216 2.74 4.50 -1.74
N ARG A 217 4.06 4.60 -1.71
CA ARG A 217 4.88 3.70 -0.87
C ARG A 217 4.50 3.88 0.60
N LYS A 218 4.49 2.76 1.35
CA LYS A 218 4.21 2.79 2.79
C LYS A 218 2.86 3.47 3.13
N THR A 219 1.83 3.22 2.34
CA THR A 219 0.47 3.69 2.61
C THR A 219 -0.10 3.00 3.85
N PHE A 220 0.12 1.70 3.97
CA PHE A 220 -0.34 0.88 5.08
C PHE A 220 0.62 -0.29 5.34
N SER A 221 0.48 -0.91 6.51
CA SER A 221 1.05 -2.19 6.88
C SER A 221 -0.04 -3.25 6.94
N MET A 222 0.25 -4.47 6.53
CA MET A 222 -0.61 -5.63 6.73
C MET A 222 -0.03 -6.54 7.81
N GLY A 223 -0.76 -6.69 8.92
CA GLY A 223 -0.34 -7.45 10.08
C GLY A 223 0.84 -6.84 10.85
N HIS A 224 1.03 -7.30 12.07
CA HIS A 224 2.16 -6.91 12.91
C HIS A 224 3.41 -7.69 12.54
N ALA A 225 4.60 -7.13 12.82
CA ALA A 225 5.89 -7.76 12.49
C ALA A 225 6.05 -9.15 13.15
N GLU A 226 5.53 -9.32 14.35
CA GLU A 226 5.55 -10.58 15.13
C GLU A 226 4.61 -11.64 14.58
N GLU A 227 3.64 -11.29 13.76
CA GLU A 227 2.73 -12.21 13.07
C GLU A 227 3.33 -12.76 11.78
N LYS A 228 4.35 -12.10 11.24
CA LYS A 228 5.03 -12.56 10.03
C LYS A 228 5.77 -13.87 10.28
N ARG A 229 5.36 -14.91 9.57
CA ARG A 229 5.96 -16.24 9.66
C ARG A 229 7.17 -16.37 8.73
N TYR A 230 8.08 -17.27 9.08
CA TYR A 230 9.12 -17.68 8.14
C TYR A 230 8.48 -18.41 6.95
N TYR A 231 9.04 -18.22 5.77
CA TYR A 231 8.67 -19.01 4.60
C TYR A 231 9.15 -20.43 4.79
N ILE A 232 8.22 -21.36 4.97
CA ILE A 232 8.49 -22.80 5.14
C ILE A 232 8.25 -23.57 3.84
N GLU A 233 7.63 -22.95 2.86
CA GLU A 233 7.40 -23.51 1.55
C GLU A 233 8.34 -22.85 0.54
N CYS A 234 8.94 -23.66 -0.32
CA CYS A 234 9.86 -23.21 -1.33
C CYS A 234 9.69 -24.04 -2.61
N ARG A 235 10.17 -23.45 -3.68
CA ARG A 235 10.18 -24.08 -5.00
C ARG A 235 11.56 -23.95 -5.61
N LYS A 236 12.06 -25.05 -6.21
CA LYS A 236 13.30 -25.05 -6.97
C LYS A 236 13.12 -24.18 -8.22
N ILE A 237 14.06 -23.28 -8.49
CA ILE A 237 14.05 -22.36 -9.65
C ILE A 237 15.20 -22.64 -10.64
N THR A 238 16.02 -23.65 -10.37
CA THR A 238 17.07 -24.15 -11.24
C THR A 238 16.76 -25.59 -11.63
N GLU A 239 17.31 -26.07 -12.72
CA GLU A 239 17.27 -27.50 -13.11
C GLU A 239 18.06 -28.40 -12.16
#